data_2666def328aff49b0372e92c3c1b1bd4
#
_entry.id   2666def328aff49b0372e92c3c1b1bd4
#
_cell.length_a   1.000
_cell.length_b   1.000
_cell.length_c   1.000
_cell.angle_alpha   90.00
_cell.angle_beta   90.00
_cell.angle_gamma   90.00
#
_symmetry.space_group_name_H-M   'P 1'
#
loop_
_entity.id
_entity.type
_entity.pdbx_description
1 polymer ?
#
loop_
_entity_poly.entity_id
_entity_poly.type
_entity_poly.pdbx_seq_one_letter_code
_entity_poly.pdbx_strand_id
1 'polypeptide(L)'
;LFGAGVLCWYGAVWGIAGTLLLLAGSRRWRGFLWRPGPWLMLADFALFLWPLLDWNRSHAWVGYYQWRDRLFPPQETLHWAAPLSLLGQWLMLVSPVMLGAMGWALWRAVRGWLTHDAARFIAAYAVPPLIAALVISLLTGARAAWLAPALPALCLALPWAWETHITHLPLKNHLQWFCILPALILTPLILDTDLLRHAGLPLTYERDRSRDWRGWQTTAREAAHVITETAPQASGGLFLIASDERLASILNFHLPAFLPAALPVLRPTVRHPMVQIASSPVPESDYQFWPGYSSVAGDRSAYEGLTALYFTTATATEAPASLRGSFREVRPLTLFDTMQCGLPLRRLKVFVCQGYQPAL
;
A
#
# COMPACT_ATOMS: atom_id res chain seq x y z
N LEU A 1 -21.59 -2.70 -6.30
CA LEU A 1 -20.60 -2.54 -5.20
C LEU A 1 -19.29 -3.26 -5.49
N PHE A 2 -19.29 -4.52 -5.94
CA PHE A 2 -18.04 -5.25 -6.23
C PHE A 2 -17.29 -4.64 -7.41
N GLY A 3 -17.98 -4.18 -8.45
CA GLY A 3 -17.37 -3.48 -9.57
C GLY A 3 -16.67 -2.19 -9.14
N ALA A 4 -17.36 -1.34 -8.39
CA ALA A 4 -16.74 -0.14 -7.81
C ALA A 4 -15.57 -0.48 -6.86
N GLY A 5 -15.69 -1.57 -6.09
CA GLY A 5 -14.63 -2.06 -5.22
C GLY A 5 -13.35 -2.42 -5.96
N VAL A 6 -13.45 -3.01 -7.15
CA VAL A 6 -12.27 -3.38 -7.96
C VAL A 6 -11.52 -2.15 -8.49
N LEU A 7 -12.22 -1.06 -8.77
CA LEU A 7 -11.56 0.21 -9.15
C LEU A 7 -10.72 0.79 -7.99
N CYS A 8 -11.16 0.54 -6.75
CA CYS A 8 -10.42 0.98 -5.57
C CYS A 8 -9.31 -0.02 -5.19
N TRP A 9 -9.58 -1.30 -5.34
CA TRP A 9 -8.66 -2.36 -4.95
C TRP A 9 -9.01 -3.71 -5.59
N TYR A 10 -8.08 -4.31 -6.31
CA TYR A 10 -8.28 -5.59 -7.02
C TYR A 10 -8.72 -6.75 -6.13
N GLY A 11 -8.42 -6.70 -4.82
CA GLY A 11 -8.88 -7.71 -3.85
C GLY A 11 -10.40 -7.83 -3.71
N ALA A 12 -11.18 -6.87 -4.21
CA ALA A 12 -12.65 -6.97 -4.27
C ALA A 12 -13.16 -8.15 -5.13
N VAL A 13 -12.33 -8.70 -6.01
CA VAL A 13 -12.62 -9.92 -6.79
C VAL A 13 -12.98 -11.11 -5.90
N TRP A 14 -12.41 -11.17 -4.68
CA TRP A 14 -12.74 -12.22 -3.71
C TRP A 14 -14.18 -12.20 -3.25
N GLY A 15 -14.84 -11.03 -3.28
CA GLY A 15 -16.28 -10.91 -3.02
C GLY A 15 -17.12 -11.67 -4.05
N ILE A 16 -16.73 -11.60 -5.33
CA ILE A 16 -17.39 -12.36 -6.40
C ILE A 16 -17.13 -13.86 -6.24
N ALA A 17 -15.87 -14.24 -6.01
CA ALA A 17 -15.51 -15.64 -5.77
C ALA A 17 -16.28 -16.23 -4.59
N GLY A 18 -16.39 -15.51 -3.47
CA GLY A 18 -17.21 -15.90 -2.31
C GLY A 18 -18.69 -16.04 -2.65
N THR A 19 -19.25 -15.12 -3.42
CA THR A 19 -20.66 -15.19 -3.87
C THR A 19 -20.89 -16.42 -4.74
N LEU A 20 -20.03 -16.67 -5.73
CA LEU A 20 -20.15 -17.84 -6.61
C LEU A 20 -20.01 -19.14 -5.83
N LEU A 21 -19.07 -19.21 -4.89
CA LEU A 21 -18.88 -20.38 -4.02
C LEU A 21 -20.13 -20.60 -3.13
N LEU A 22 -20.71 -19.56 -2.57
CA LEU A 22 -21.94 -19.62 -1.78
C LEU A 22 -23.09 -20.17 -2.62
N LEU A 23 -23.30 -19.65 -3.81
CA LEU A 23 -24.37 -20.07 -4.73
C LEU A 23 -24.17 -21.51 -5.20
N ALA A 24 -22.97 -21.88 -5.62
CA ALA A 24 -22.63 -23.24 -6.07
C ALA A 24 -22.65 -24.27 -4.95
N GLY A 25 -22.19 -23.89 -3.76
CA GLY A 25 -22.02 -24.76 -2.59
C GLY A 25 -23.32 -25.18 -1.90
N SER A 26 -24.46 -24.55 -2.21
CA SER A 26 -25.73 -24.84 -1.54
C SER A 26 -26.84 -25.21 -2.52
N ARG A 27 -27.48 -26.37 -2.29
CA ARG A 27 -28.65 -26.78 -3.08
C ARG A 27 -29.77 -25.75 -3.02
N ARG A 28 -29.97 -25.09 -1.87
CA ARG A 28 -30.97 -24.04 -1.68
C ARG A 28 -30.71 -22.82 -2.54
N TRP A 29 -29.43 -22.40 -2.67
CA TRP A 29 -29.03 -21.20 -3.37
C TRP A 29 -28.73 -21.40 -4.86
N ARG A 30 -28.52 -22.64 -5.31
CA ARG A 30 -28.30 -22.95 -6.75
C ARG A 30 -29.40 -22.46 -7.66
N GLY A 31 -30.66 -22.50 -7.19
CA GLY A 31 -31.78 -21.94 -7.95
C GLY A 31 -31.66 -20.45 -8.27
N PHE A 32 -30.88 -19.69 -7.51
CA PHE A 32 -30.61 -18.30 -7.80
C PHE A 32 -29.72 -18.10 -9.03
N LEU A 33 -28.89 -19.09 -9.40
CA LEU A 33 -28.08 -19.04 -10.63
C LEU A 33 -28.95 -18.93 -11.90
N TRP A 34 -30.19 -19.38 -11.83
CA TRP A 34 -31.16 -19.26 -12.92
C TRP A 34 -31.95 -17.93 -12.88
N ARG A 35 -31.75 -17.11 -11.85
CA ARG A 35 -32.37 -15.78 -11.74
C ARG A 35 -31.42 -14.72 -12.32
N PRO A 36 -31.96 -13.56 -12.77
CA PRO A 36 -31.13 -12.51 -13.38
C PRO A 36 -30.13 -11.85 -12.42
N GLY A 37 -30.34 -11.91 -11.09
CA GLY A 37 -29.53 -11.22 -10.09
C GLY A 37 -28.01 -11.48 -10.18
N PRO A 38 -27.54 -12.75 -10.12
CA PRO A 38 -26.11 -13.05 -10.24
C PRO A 38 -25.50 -12.61 -11.59
N TRP A 39 -26.25 -12.71 -12.65
CA TRP A 39 -25.82 -12.29 -13.99
C TRP A 39 -25.74 -10.78 -14.12
N LEU A 40 -26.69 -10.05 -13.55
CA LEU A 40 -26.63 -8.59 -13.45
C LEU A 40 -25.45 -8.14 -12.59
N MET A 41 -25.15 -8.85 -11.50
CA MET A 41 -23.94 -8.58 -10.68
C MET A 41 -22.67 -8.77 -11.51
N LEU A 42 -22.57 -9.83 -12.32
CA LEU A 42 -21.40 -10.04 -13.19
C LEU A 42 -21.33 -9.01 -14.32
N ALA A 43 -22.48 -8.60 -14.88
CA ALA A 43 -22.53 -7.55 -15.89
C ALA A 43 -22.10 -6.18 -15.31
N ASP A 44 -22.58 -5.84 -14.10
CA ASP A 44 -22.16 -4.65 -13.36
C ASP A 44 -20.64 -4.69 -13.12
N PHE A 45 -20.12 -5.83 -12.66
CA PHE A 45 -18.70 -6.00 -12.47
C PHE A 45 -17.90 -5.82 -13.78
N ALA A 46 -18.35 -6.42 -14.88
CA ALA A 46 -17.71 -6.30 -16.18
C ALA A 46 -17.73 -4.84 -16.69
N LEU A 47 -18.82 -4.11 -16.44
CA LEU A 47 -18.94 -2.69 -16.78
C LEU A 47 -17.87 -1.85 -16.06
N PHE A 48 -17.65 -2.10 -14.78
CA PHE A 48 -16.59 -1.41 -14.00
C PHE A 48 -15.18 -1.86 -14.35
N LEU A 49 -14.99 -3.08 -14.90
CA LEU A 49 -13.69 -3.52 -15.41
C LEU A 49 -13.31 -2.82 -16.71
N TRP A 50 -14.27 -2.37 -17.49
CA TRP A 50 -14.01 -1.77 -18.80
C TRP A 50 -13.05 -0.58 -18.74
N PRO A 51 -13.26 0.46 -17.90
CA PRO A 51 -12.33 1.58 -17.80
C PRO A 51 -10.92 1.13 -17.40
N LEU A 52 -10.81 0.13 -16.52
CA LEU A 52 -9.54 -0.42 -16.09
C LEU A 52 -8.80 -1.13 -17.23
N LEU A 53 -9.50 -1.91 -18.03
CA LEU A 53 -8.93 -2.61 -19.18
C LEU A 53 -8.53 -1.64 -20.28
N ASP A 54 -9.38 -0.63 -20.57
CA ASP A 54 -9.10 0.39 -21.57
C ASP A 54 -7.88 1.24 -21.18
N TRP A 55 -7.79 1.63 -19.92
CA TRP A 55 -6.60 2.31 -19.39
C TRP A 55 -5.34 1.44 -19.52
N ASN A 56 -5.38 0.19 -19.10
CA ASN A 56 -4.24 -0.72 -19.23
C ASN A 56 -3.82 -0.92 -20.69
N ARG A 57 -4.78 -1.05 -21.60
CA ARG A 57 -4.52 -1.19 -23.03
C ARG A 57 -3.78 0.02 -23.60
N SER A 58 -4.18 1.22 -23.20
CA SER A 58 -3.56 2.47 -23.66
C SER A 58 -2.23 2.78 -22.97
N HIS A 59 -1.89 2.10 -21.84
CA HIS A 59 -0.70 2.33 -21.04
C HIS A 59 0.24 1.09 -20.97
N ALA A 60 0.38 0.38 -22.10
CA ALA A 60 1.29 -0.77 -22.24
C ALA A 60 1.08 -1.88 -21.18
N TRP A 61 -0.14 -2.04 -20.67
CA TRP A 61 -0.50 -3.06 -19.66
C TRP A 61 0.31 -2.97 -18.37
N VAL A 62 0.80 -1.79 -18.01
CA VAL A 62 1.67 -1.60 -16.83
C VAL A 62 1.03 -2.11 -15.55
N GLY A 63 -0.26 -1.83 -15.30
CA GLY A 63 -0.97 -2.31 -14.13
C GLY A 63 -1.03 -3.84 -14.06
N TYR A 64 -1.25 -4.50 -15.20
CA TYR A 64 -1.23 -5.96 -15.30
C TYR A 64 0.17 -6.52 -14.99
N TYR A 65 1.24 -5.97 -15.60
CA TYR A 65 2.60 -6.44 -15.38
C TYR A 65 3.04 -6.23 -13.93
N GLN A 66 2.71 -5.11 -13.32
CA GLN A 66 2.97 -4.87 -11.89
C GLN A 66 2.30 -5.92 -11.00
N TRP A 67 1.03 -6.28 -11.28
CA TRP A 67 0.33 -7.33 -10.56
C TRP A 67 0.90 -8.71 -10.82
N ARG A 68 1.19 -9.02 -12.08
CA ARG A 68 1.81 -10.29 -12.48
C ARG A 68 3.14 -10.49 -11.74
N ASP A 69 4.01 -9.48 -11.76
CA ASP A 69 5.35 -9.59 -11.17
C ASP A 69 5.30 -9.58 -9.64
N ARG A 70 4.26 -8.98 -9.06
CA ARG A 70 3.99 -9.11 -7.61
C ARG A 70 3.45 -10.48 -7.22
N LEU A 71 2.65 -11.14 -8.06
CA LEU A 71 2.07 -12.45 -7.79
C LEU A 71 2.99 -13.60 -8.23
N PHE A 72 3.73 -13.40 -9.31
CA PHE A 72 4.62 -14.37 -9.93
C PHE A 72 5.98 -13.72 -10.20
N PRO A 73 6.78 -13.46 -9.14
CA PRO A 73 8.08 -12.87 -9.34
C PRO A 73 8.95 -13.79 -10.21
N PRO A 74 9.83 -13.24 -11.04
CA PRO A 74 10.68 -14.03 -11.94
C PRO A 74 11.71 -14.91 -11.22
N GLN A 75 11.80 -14.81 -9.89
CA GLN A 75 12.67 -15.66 -9.08
C GLN A 75 11.94 -16.96 -8.73
N GLU A 76 12.50 -18.07 -9.15
CA GLU A 76 11.93 -19.42 -8.99
C GLU A 76 12.00 -20.00 -7.56
N THR A 77 12.39 -19.22 -6.56
CA THR A 77 12.55 -19.72 -5.18
C THR A 77 11.27 -19.56 -4.38
N LEU A 78 10.71 -20.69 -3.94
CA LEU A 78 9.59 -20.69 -3.01
C LEU A 78 10.03 -20.21 -1.62
N HIS A 79 9.24 -19.33 -1.04
CA HIS A 79 9.47 -18.75 0.29
C HIS A 79 8.83 -19.63 1.38
N TRP A 80 9.40 -20.79 1.68
CA TRP A 80 8.82 -21.76 2.64
C TRP A 80 8.57 -21.21 4.04
N ALA A 81 9.34 -20.23 4.49
CA ALA A 81 9.15 -19.55 5.77
C ALA A 81 8.07 -18.46 5.74
N ALA A 82 7.59 -18.05 4.55
CA ALA A 82 6.68 -16.93 4.41
C ALA A 82 5.30 -17.15 5.05
N PRO A 83 4.67 -18.35 5.01
CA PRO A 83 3.41 -18.58 5.73
C PRO A 83 3.55 -18.39 7.24
N LEU A 84 4.67 -18.79 7.84
CA LEU A 84 4.94 -18.56 9.26
C LEU A 84 5.18 -17.08 9.55
N SER A 85 5.92 -16.39 8.70
CA SER A 85 6.11 -14.95 8.77
C SER A 85 4.79 -14.19 8.61
N LEU A 86 3.91 -14.64 7.70
CA LEU A 86 2.56 -14.09 7.52
C LEU A 86 1.73 -14.24 8.79
N LEU A 87 1.74 -15.42 9.41
CA LEU A 87 1.07 -15.66 10.68
C LEU A 87 1.62 -14.73 11.78
N GLY A 88 2.94 -14.57 11.86
CA GLY A 88 3.58 -13.64 12.80
C GLY A 88 3.13 -12.19 12.61
N GLN A 89 3.02 -11.73 11.35
CA GLN A 89 2.52 -10.39 11.03
C GLN A 89 1.05 -10.23 11.47
N TRP A 90 0.23 -11.26 11.32
CA TRP A 90 -1.18 -11.24 11.73
C TRP A 90 -1.34 -11.26 13.24
N LEU A 91 -0.51 -12.02 13.96
CA LEU A 91 -0.48 -12.01 15.43
C LEU A 91 -0.16 -10.61 15.97
N MET A 92 0.73 -9.87 15.29
CA MET A 92 1.04 -8.48 15.64
C MET A 92 -0.09 -7.51 15.31
N LEU A 93 -0.82 -7.74 14.21
CA LEU A 93 -1.88 -6.83 13.73
C LEU A 93 -3.18 -7.00 14.52
N VAL A 94 -3.58 -8.23 14.82
CA VAL A 94 -4.92 -8.57 15.34
C VAL A 94 -4.90 -9.01 16.80
N SER A 95 -3.78 -9.21 17.39
CA SER A 95 -3.48 -9.90 18.65
C SER A 95 -3.60 -11.43 18.58
N PRO A 96 -2.79 -12.16 19.35
CA PRO A 96 -2.81 -13.62 19.38
C PRO A 96 -4.17 -14.20 19.78
N VAL A 97 -4.81 -13.59 20.78
CA VAL A 97 -6.09 -14.04 21.33
C VAL A 97 -7.20 -13.88 20.31
N MET A 98 -7.26 -12.71 19.66
CA MET A 98 -8.26 -12.43 18.65
C MET A 98 -8.07 -13.33 17.42
N LEU A 99 -6.83 -13.54 16.98
CA LEU A 99 -6.54 -14.42 15.85
C LEU A 99 -6.92 -15.88 16.14
N GLY A 100 -6.64 -16.34 17.36
CA GLY A 100 -7.05 -17.68 17.81
C GLY A 100 -8.58 -17.83 17.85
N ALA A 101 -9.29 -16.82 18.36
CA ALA A 101 -10.74 -16.78 18.35
C ALA A 101 -11.34 -16.76 16.93
N MET A 102 -10.76 -15.96 16.02
CA MET A 102 -11.16 -15.94 14.60
C MET A 102 -10.91 -17.29 13.93
N GLY A 103 -9.76 -17.92 14.17
CA GLY A 103 -9.44 -19.25 13.67
C GLY A 103 -10.42 -20.34 14.17
N TRP A 104 -10.76 -20.30 15.47
CA TRP A 104 -11.76 -21.19 16.03
C TRP A 104 -13.16 -20.94 15.42
N ALA A 105 -13.56 -19.67 15.28
CA ALA A 105 -14.85 -19.32 14.69
C ALA A 105 -14.93 -19.77 13.22
N LEU A 106 -13.86 -19.55 12.44
CA LEU A 106 -13.78 -20.02 11.06
C LEU A 106 -13.84 -21.56 10.96
N TRP A 107 -13.11 -22.27 11.83
CA TRP A 107 -13.18 -23.72 11.91
C TRP A 107 -14.61 -24.23 12.19
N ARG A 108 -15.33 -23.57 13.10
CA ARG A 108 -16.76 -23.85 13.36
C ARG A 108 -17.63 -23.56 12.14
N ALA A 109 -17.37 -22.46 11.42
CA ALA A 109 -18.09 -22.09 10.20
C ALA A 109 -17.86 -23.13 9.08
N VAL A 110 -16.62 -23.58 8.87
CA VAL A 110 -16.31 -24.62 7.88
C VAL A 110 -16.99 -25.92 8.22
N ARG A 111 -16.98 -26.35 9.49
CA ARG A 111 -17.72 -27.55 9.93
C ARG A 111 -19.23 -27.40 9.81
N GLY A 112 -19.75 -26.21 10.04
CA GLY A 112 -21.18 -25.89 9.89
C GLY A 112 -21.64 -25.62 8.44
N TRP A 113 -20.75 -25.79 7.45
CA TRP A 113 -21.02 -25.49 6.05
C TRP A 113 -22.33 -26.08 5.51
N LEU A 114 -22.63 -27.34 5.86
CA LEU A 114 -23.82 -28.04 5.38
C LEU A 114 -25.08 -27.74 6.19
N THR A 115 -24.93 -27.29 7.43
CA THR A 115 -26.04 -27.18 8.40
C THR A 115 -26.57 -25.77 8.62
N HIS A 116 -25.70 -24.75 8.48
CA HIS A 116 -26.06 -23.36 8.80
C HIS A 116 -25.75 -22.41 7.66
N ASP A 117 -26.73 -21.64 7.21
CA ASP A 117 -26.56 -20.66 6.13
C ASP A 117 -25.55 -19.56 6.48
N ALA A 118 -25.53 -19.09 7.75
CA ALA A 118 -24.54 -18.11 8.21
C ALA A 118 -23.10 -18.68 8.19
N ALA A 119 -22.93 -19.94 8.62
CA ALA A 119 -21.64 -20.61 8.58
C ALA A 119 -21.11 -20.74 7.15
N ARG A 120 -22.00 -21.09 6.23
CA ARG A 120 -21.69 -21.19 4.80
C ARG A 120 -21.27 -19.84 4.22
N PHE A 121 -22.02 -18.78 4.53
CA PHE A 121 -21.68 -17.42 4.12
C PHE A 121 -20.26 -17.03 4.61
N ILE A 122 -20.00 -17.18 5.92
CA ILE A 122 -18.71 -16.86 6.51
C ILE A 122 -17.57 -17.63 5.84
N ALA A 123 -17.73 -18.96 5.70
CA ALA A 123 -16.72 -19.80 5.09
C ALA A 123 -16.49 -19.47 3.60
N ALA A 124 -17.56 -19.16 2.85
CA ALA A 124 -17.45 -18.80 1.43
C ALA A 124 -16.65 -17.51 1.20
N TYR A 125 -16.76 -16.55 2.10
CA TYR A 125 -16.06 -15.27 1.96
C TYR A 125 -14.70 -15.21 2.68
N ALA A 126 -14.45 -16.08 3.67
CA ALA A 126 -13.17 -16.11 4.38
C ALA A 126 -12.16 -17.09 3.78
N VAL A 127 -12.60 -18.32 3.41
CA VAL A 127 -11.67 -19.39 3.04
C VAL A 127 -10.92 -19.12 1.72
N PRO A 128 -11.55 -18.71 0.62
CA PRO A 128 -10.84 -18.48 -0.64
C PRO A 128 -9.72 -17.43 -0.52
N PRO A 129 -9.96 -16.22 0.04
CA PRO A 129 -8.89 -15.24 0.17
C PRO A 129 -7.79 -15.68 1.16
N LEU A 130 -8.10 -16.49 2.20
CA LEU A 130 -7.09 -17.04 3.09
C LEU A 130 -6.18 -18.04 2.39
N ILE A 131 -6.76 -18.96 1.62
CA ILE A 131 -5.97 -19.91 0.81
C ILE A 131 -5.10 -19.15 -0.18
N ALA A 132 -5.66 -18.15 -0.88
CA ALA A 132 -4.91 -17.33 -1.79
C ALA A 132 -3.77 -16.57 -1.09
N ALA A 133 -4.02 -15.99 0.09
CA ALA A 133 -2.98 -15.31 0.86
C ALA A 133 -1.82 -16.25 1.24
N LEU A 134 -2.12 -17.49 1.60
CA LEU A 134 -1.09 -18.52 1.88
C LEU A 134 -0.31 -18.87 0.61
N VAL A 135 -0.98 -19.15 -0.50
CA VAL A 135 -0.33 -19.49 -1.77
C VAL A 135 0.52 -18.33 -2.28
N ILE A 136 -0.02 -17.11 -2.29
CA ILE A 136 0.71 -15.92 -2.71
C ILE A 136 1.91 -15.68 -1.79
N SER A 137 1.79 -15.91 -0.48
CA SER A 137 2.92 -15.75 0.43
C SER A 137 4.07 -16.69 0.13
N LEU A 138 3.78 -17.92 -0.28
CA LEU A 138 4.80 -18.87 -0.73
C LEU A 138 5.53 -18.42 -2.00
N LEU A 139 4.81 -17.73 -2.90
CA LEU A 139 5.36 -17.27 -4.18
C LEU A 139 6.10 -15.93 -4.06
N THR A 140 5.62 -15.00 -3.23
CA THR A 140 6.08 -13.60 -3.22
C THR A 140 6.63 -13.11 -1.89
N GLY A 141 6.63 -13.98 -0.87
CA GLY A 141 6.93 -13.58 0.50
C GLY A 141 5.69 -13.04 1.26
N ALA A 142 5.84 -12.93 2.58
CA ALA A 142 4.73 -12.60 3.47
C ALA A 142 4.40 -11.10 3.46
N ARG A 143 3.12 -10.77 3.24
CA ARG A 143 2.57 -9.41 3.40
C ARG A 143 1.23 -9.47 4.13
N ALA A 144 1.13 -8.82 5.30
CA ALA A 144 -0.08 -8.82 6.12
C ALA A 144 -1.34 -8.36 5.36
N ALA A 145 -1.18 -7.46 4.39
CA ALA A 145 -2.27 -6.93 3.57
C ALA A 145 -3.04 -8.00 2.77
N TRP A 146 -2.45 -9.17 2.51
CA TRP A 146 -3.14 -10.27 1.82
C TRP A 146 -4.33 -10.85 2.61
N LEU A 147 -4.41 -10.57 3.92
CA LEU A 147 -5.57 -10.93 4.75
C LEU A 147 -6.77 -10.01 4.59
N ALA A 148 -6.59 -8.78 4.14
CA ALA A 148 -7.65 -7.78 4.15
C ALA A 148 -8.97 -8.27 3.53
N PRO A 149 -9.01 -9.06 2.43
CA PRO A 149 -10.26 -9.57 1.88
C PRO A 149 -11.02 -10.53 2.80
N ALA A 150 -10.32 -11.27 3.66
CA ALA A 150 -10.94 -12.22 4.58
C ALA A 150 -11.44 -11.58 5.88
N LEU A 151 -10.85 -10.44 6.28
CA LEU A 151 -11.13 -9.81 7.56
C LEU A 151 -12.62 -9.53 7.82
N PRO A 152 -13.41 -8.97 6.88
CA PRO A 152 -14.84 -8.72 7.12
C PRO A 152 -15.59 -9.99 7.49
N ALA A 153 -15.33 -11.10 6.78
CA ALA A 153 -15.98 -12.38 7.06
C ALA A 153 -15.50 -12.97 8.39
N LEU A 154 -14.22 -12.83 8.75
CA LEU A 154 -13.68 -13.26 10.04
C LEU A 154 -14.24 -12.44 11.20
N CYS A 155 -14.45 -11.14 11.03
CA CYS A 155 -15.11 -10.28 12.01
C CYS A 155 -16.57 -10.70 12.24
N LEU A 156 -17.28 -11.14 11.20
CA LEU A 156 -18.63 -11.68 11.32
C LEU A 156 -18.66 -13.10 11.93
N ALA A 157 -17.59 -13.87 11.73
CA ALA A 157 -17.47 -15.22 12.30
C ALA A 157 -17.48 -15.23 13.83
N LEU A 158 -16.86 -14.24 14.47
CA LEU A 158 -16.73 -14.17 15.93
C LEU A 158 -18.09 -14.09 16.64
N PRO A 159 -18.92 -13.06 16.40
CA PRO A 159 -20.22 -12.96 17.07
C PRO A 159 -21.13 -14.15 16.70
N TRP A 160 -21.11 -14.60 15.45
CA TRP A 160 -21.87 -15.79 15.07
C TRP A 160 -21.46 -17.03 15.88
N ALA A 161 -20.16 -17.30 15.99
CA ALA A 161 -19.66 -18.47 16.70
C ALA A 161 -19.94 -18.37 18.21
N TRP A 162 -19.79 -17.20 18.79
CA TRP A 162 -20.11 -16.97 20.21
C TRP A 162 -21.59 -17.15 20.50
N GLU A 163 -22.49 -16.58 19.69
CA GLU A 163 -23.92 -16.72 19.87
C GLU A 163 -24.39 -18.18 19.67
N THR A 164 -23.80 -18.88 18.71
CA THR A 164 -24.28 -20.22 18.34
C THR A 164 -23.70 -21.33 19.24
N HIS A 165 -22.48 -21.16 19.75
CA HIS A 165 -21.74 -22.25 20.39
C HIS A 165 -21.41 -22.02 21.87
N ILE A 166 -21.56 -20.79 22.40
CA ILE A 166 -21.29 -20.48 23.79
C ILE A 166 -22.60 -20.06 24.43
N THR A 167 -23.22 -21.02 25.11
CA THR A 167 -24.51 -20.81 25.79
C THR A 167 -24.37 -20.17 27.17
N HIS A 168 -23.18 -20.26 27.78
CA HIS A 168 -22.93 -19.73 29.11
C HIS A 168 -22.64 -18.22 29.03
N LEU A 169 -23.64 -17.38 29.41
CA LEU A 169 -23.55 -15.91 29.28
C LEU A 169 -22.31 -15.30 29.96
N PRO A 170 -21.96 -15.63 31.22
CA PRO A 170 -20.76 -15.07 31.84
C PRO A 170 -19.47 -15.40 31.08
N LEU A 171 -19.30 -16.66 30.67
CA LEU A 171 -18.13 -17.10 29.94
C LEU A 171 -18.02 -16.37 28.57
N LYS A 172 -19.14 -16.22 27.86
CA LYS A 172 -19.21 -15.48 26.58
C LYS A 172 -18.72 -14.05 26.76
N ASN A 173 -19.24 -13.35 27.75
CA ASN A 173 -18.86 -11.95 28.01
C ASN A 173 -17.37 -11.83 28.38
N HIS A 174 -16.85 -12.72 29.21
CA HIS A 174 -15.43 -12.72 29.57
C HIS A 174 -14.53 -12.98 28.36
N LEU A 175 -14.87 -13.95 27.50
CA LEU A 175 -14.13 -14.22 26.28
C LEU A 175 -14.16 -13.05 25.29
N GLN A 176 -15.31 -12.38 25.15
CA GLN A 176 -15.44 -11.19 24.32
C GLN A 176 -14.50 -10.08 24.80
N TRP A 177 -14.53 -9.74 26.08
CA TRP A 177 -13.65 -8.73 26.64
C TRP A 177 -12.18 -9.14 26.59
N PHE A 178 -11.87 -10.41 26.81
CA PHE A 178 -10.52 -10.92 26.71
C PHE A 178 -9.95 -10.85 25.27
N CYS A 179 -10.80 -10.93 24.26
CA CYS A 179 -10.39 -10.70 22.86
C CYS A 179 -10.26 -9.23 22.52
N ILE A 180 -11.18 -8.38 22.98
CA ILE A 180 -11.28 -6.98 22.55
C ILE A 180 -10.31 -6.09 23.33
N LEU A 181 -10.18 -6.28 24.64
CA LEU A 181 -9.39 -5.40 25.49
C LEU A 181 -7.90 -5.34 25.11
N PRO A 182 -7.21 -6.49 24.84
CA PRO A 182 -5.84 -6.45 24.37
C PRO A 182 -5.69 -5.72 23.04
N ALA A 183 -6.64 -5.88 22.11
CA ALA A 183 -6.62 -5.18 20.84
C ALA A 183 -6.79 -3.66 21.03
N LEU A 184 -7.69 -3.22 21.88
CA LEU A 184 -7.88 -1.81 22.20
C LEU A 184 -6.65 -1.17 22.84
N ILE A 185 -5.90 -1.91 23.66
CA ILE A 185 -4.66 -1.42 24.30
C ILE A 185 -3.49 -1.44 23.33
N LEU A 186 -3.31 -2.55 22.61
CA LEU A 186 -2.17 -2.73 21.72
C LEU A 186 -2.24 -1.87 20.45
N THR A 187 -3.45 -1.67 19.92
CA THR A 187 -3.60 -0.89 18.66
C THR A 187 -3.08 0.54 18.79
N PRO A 188 -3.45 1.36 19.79
CA PRO A 188 -2.86 2.68 19.97
C PRO A 188 -1.34 2.64 20.17
N LEU A 189 -0.81 1.66 20.93
CA LEU A 189 0.61 1.52 21.18
C LEU A 189 1.40 1.16 19.92
N ILE A 190 0.83 0.35 19.03
CA ILE A 190 1.45 0.00 17.75
C ILE A 190 1.35 1.15 16.75
N LEU A 191 0.20 1.84 16.73
CA LEU A 191 0.00 3.01 15.87
C LEU A 191 0.80 4.21 16.34
N ASP A 192 0.96 4.37 17.65
CA ASP A 192 1.72 5.45 18.28
C ASP A 192 2.75 4.93 19.30
N THR A 193 3.89 4.45 18.78
CA THR A 193 5.02 3.99 19.59
C THR A 193 5.69 5.13 20.36
N ASP A 194 5.43 6.40 20.02
CA ASP A 194 5.93 7.55 20.78
C ASP A 194 5.34 7.60 22.18
N LEU A 195 4.15 7.04 22.39
CA LEU A 195 3.58 6.84 23.73
C LEU A 195 4.51 6.02 24.62
N LEU A 196 5.16 4.98 24.07
CA LEU A 196 6.12 4.17 24.81
C LEU A 196 7.42 4.94 25.10
N ARG A 197 7.87 5.79 24.17
CA ARG A 197 9.03 6.66 24.35
C ARG A 197 8.77 7.71 25.45
N HIS A 198 7.60 8.32 25.46
CA HIS A 198 7.19 9.24 26.52
C HIS A 198 7.07 8.54 27.89
N ALA A 199 6.75 7.23 27.91
CA ALA A 199 6.79 6.41 29.10
C ALA A 199 8.20 5.97 29.52
N GLY A 200 9.27 6.44 28.82
CA GLY A 200 10.67 6.18 29.18
C GLY A 200 11.28 4.91 28.56
N LEU A 201 10.59 4.25 27.63
CA LEU A 201 11.16 3.09 26.93
C LEU A 201 12.11 3.55 25.80
N PRO A 202 13.40 3.13 25.77
CA PRO A 202 14.39 3.59 24.79
C PRO A 202 14.23 2.86 23.45
N LEU A 203 13.12 3.11 22.73
CA LEU A 203 12.87 2.52 21.43
C LEU A 203 13.45 3.38 20.32
N THR A 204 14.38 2.83 19.54
CA THR A 204 14.93 3.48 18.35
C THR A 204 13.96 3.34 17.17
N TYR A 205 13.93 4.34 16.27
CA TYR A 205 13.09 4.29 15.06
C TYR A 205 13.60 3.30 14.00
N GLU A 206 14.83 2.83 14.06
CA GLU A 206 15.38 1.89 13.09
C GLU A 206 14.61 0.58 13.02
N ARG A 207 14.11 0.11 14.17
CA ARG A 207 13.33 -1.13 14.30
C ARG A 207 11.83 -0.90 14.38
N ASP A 208 11.42 0.36 14.33
CA ASP A 208 10.03 0.76 14.51
C ASP A 208 9.32 0.89 13.15
N ARG A 209 8.36 0.03 12.89
CA ARG A 209 7.55 0.09 11.67
C ARG A 209 6.66 1.33 11.60
N SER A 210 6.32 1.95 12.73
CA SER A 210 5.50 3.15 12.75
C SER A 210 6.21 4.36 12.12
N ARG A 211 7.54 4.32 12.01
CA ARG A 211 8.35 5.35 11.31
C ARG A 211 7.86 5.59 9.88
N ASP A 212 7.32 4.57 9.24
CA ASP A 212 6.87 4.64 7.85
C ASP A 212 5.61 5.49 7.66
N TRP A 213 4.87 5.74 8.73
CA TRP A 213 3.63 6.53 8.70
C TRP A 213 3.77 7.92 9.33
N ARG A 214 4.92 8.21 9.95
CA ARG A 214 5.12 9.40 10.79
C ARG A 214 6.18 10.34 10.26
N GLY A 215 6.14 11.56 10.80
CA GLY A 215 7.17 12.57 10.58
C GLY A 215 7.27 13.07 9.15
N TRP A 216 6.31 12.76 8.27
CA TRP A 216 6.36 13.17 6.88
C TRP A 216 6.21 14.67 6.70
N GLN A 217 5.41 15.32 7.55
CA GLN A 217 5.29 16.76 7.56
C GLN A 217 6.62 17.42 7.96
N THR A 218 7.31 16.90 8.97
CA THR A 218 8.65 17.36 9.36
C THR A 218 9.67 17.09 8.26
N THR A 219 9.62 15.90 7.64
CA THR A 219 10.49 15.57 6.49
C THR A 219 10.29 16.55 5.34
N ALA A 220 9.04 16.91 5.02
CA ALA A 220 8.75 17.86 3.96
C ALA A 220 9.21 19.30 4.32
N ARG A 221 9.16 19.67 5.60
CA ARG A 221 9.68 20.96 6.08
C ARG A 221 11.20 21.05 5.90
N GLU A 222 11.93 20.01 6.29
CA GLU A 222 13.39 19.93 6.09
C GLU A 222 13.74 19.92 4.58
N ALA A 223 12.99 19.15 3.79
CA ALA A 223 13.14 19.18 2.34
C ALA A 223 12.88 20.58 1.75
N ALA A 224 11.84 21.29 2.24
CA ALA A 224 11.55 22.66 1.82
C ALA A 224 12.69 23.64 2.17
N HIS A 225 13.36 23.45 3.29
CA HIS A 225 14.54 24.24 3.65
C HIS A 225 15.67 24.04 2.63
N VAL A 226 16.01 22.80 2.32
CA VAL A 226 17.03 22.47 1.30
C VAL A 226 16.65 23.05 -0.08
N ILE A 227 15.38 22.97 -0.46
CA ILE A 227 14.88 23.53 -1.72
C ILE A 227 15.03 25.05 -1.72
N THR A 228 14.66 25.71 -0.61
CA THR A 228 14.71 27.17 -0.49
C THR A 228 16.14 27.73 -0.58
N GLU A 229 17.11 27.00 -0.01
CA GLU A 229 18.52 27.37 -0.07
C GLU A 229 19.13 27.13 -1.47
N THR A 230 18.66 26.13 -2.17
CA THR A 230 19.24 25.72 -3.49
C THR A 230 18.57 26.44 -4.66
N ALA A 231 17.29 26.74 -4.57
CA ALA A 231 16.52 27.34 -5.67
C ALA A 231 17.10 28.64 -6.24
N PRO A 232 17.64 29.58 -5.43
CA PRO A 232 18.26 30.80 -5.97
C PRO A 232 19.52 30.55 -6.80
N GLN A 233 20.17 29.41 -6.61
CA GLN A 233 21.41 29.02 -7.30
C GLN A 233 21.12 28.24 -8.60
N ALA A 234 19.86 27.84 -8.81
CA ALA A 234 19.45 27.07 -9.99
C ALA A 234 19.26 27.96 -11.19
N SER A 235 20.10 27.81 -12.22
CA SER A 235 19.96 28.52 -13.47
C SER A 235 18.71 28.07 -14.22
N GLY A 236 17.81 28.99 -14.57
CA GLY A 236 16.63 28.71 -15.40
C GLY A 236 15.43 28.11 -14.69
N GLY A 237 15.55 27.67 -13.45
CA GLY A 237 14.48 27.06 -12.68
C GLY A 237 14.83 25.71 -12.07
N LEU A 238 14.00 25.28 -11.10
CA LEU A 238 14.21 24.07 -10.33
C LEU A 238 12.99 23.14 -10.43
N PHE A 239 13.21 21.85 -10.59
CA PHE A 239 12.20 20.83 -10.43
C PHE A 239 12.65 19.71 -9.48
N LEU A 240 11.72 18.90 -9.01
CA LEU A 240 11.96 17.95 -7.94
C LEU A 240 11.73 16.53 -8.42
N ILE A 241 12.62 15.63 -8.03
CA ILE A 241 12.57 14.21 -8.36
C ILE A 241 12.69 13.41 -7.06
N ALA A 242 11.89 12.37 -6.89
CA ALA A 242 12.00 11.42 -5.79
C ALA A 242 12.42 10.03 -6.29
N SER A 243 13.02 9.24 -5.40
CA SER A 243 13.47 7.88 -5.71
C SER A 243 12.33 6.92 -6.05
N ASP A 244 11.19 7.13 -5.48
CA ASP A 244 10.03 6.24 -5.57
C ASP A 244 8.70 7.00 -5.46
N GLU A 245 7.61 6.32 -5.84
CA GLU A 245 6.26 6.88 -5.84
C GLU A 245 5.77 7.31 -4.47
N ARG A 246 6.17 6.60 -3.42
CA ARG A 246 5.77 6.90 -2.04
C ARG A 246 6.36 8.24 -1.59
N LEU A 247 7.66 8.42 -1.78
CA LEU A 247 8.34 9.66 -1.44
C LEU A 247 7.81 10.81 -2.29
N ALA A 248 7.60 10.60 -3.60
CA ALA A 248 7.01 11.58 -4.49
C ALA A 248 5.63 12.02 -4.03
N SER A 249 4.73 11.07 -3.72
CA SER A 249 3.36 11.35 -3.26
C SER A 249 3.35 12.17 -1.98
N ILE A 250 4.17 11.80 -1.02
CA ILE A 250 4.25 12.45 0.28
C ILE A 250 4.79 13.88 0.15
N LEU A 251 5.85 14.05 -0.62
CA LEU A 251 6.41 15.38 -0.87
C LEU A 251 5.43 16.25 -1.66
N ASN A 252 4.75 15.72 -2.69
CA ASN A 252 3.70 16.44 -3.42
C ASN A 252 2.57 16.93 -2.50
N PHE A 253 2.21 16.13 -1.49
CA PHE A 253 1.14 16.48 -0.56
C PHE A 253 1.56 17.57 0.45
N HIS A 254 2.76 17.45 1.00
CA HIS A 254 3.19 18.30 2.12
C HIS A 254 3.99 19.54 1.72
N LEU A 255 4.83 19.49 0.67
CA LEU A 255 5.72 20.59 0.28
C LEU A 255 5.00 21.90 -0.04
N PRO A 256 3.81 21.91 -0.70
CA PRO A 256 3.13 23.15 -1.03
C PRO A 256 2.84 24.05 0.18
N ALA A 257 2.70 23.44 1.38
CA ALA A 257 2.45 24.17 2.61
C ALA A 257 3.70 24.90 3.18
N PHE A 258 4.90 24.49 2.75
CA PHE A 258 6.16 24.98 3.31
C PHE A 258 6.99 25.82 2.31
N LEU A 259 6.71 25.71 1.02
CA LEU A 259 7.47 26.42 0.00
C LEU A 259 6.91 27.83 -0.24
N PRO A 260 7.76 28.89 -0.17
CA PRO A 260 7.38 30.24 -0.53
C PRO A 260 6.86 30.33 -1.98
N ALA A 261 5.83 31.18 -2.20
CA ALA A 261 5.22 31.31 -3.53
C ALA A 261 6.18 31.89 -4.59
N ALA A 262 7.17 32.66 -4.17
CA ALA A 262 8.11 33.35 -5.05
C ALA A 262 9.28 32.50 -5.54
N LEU A 263 9.44 31.27 -5.04
CA LEU A 263 10.57 30.41 -5.47
C LEU A 263 10.43 29.96 -6.92
N PRO A 264 11.54 29.92 -7.68
CA PRO A 264 11.58 29.45 -9.06
C PRO A 264 11.51 27.92 -9.17
N VAL A 265 10.60 27.32 -8.41
CA VAL A 265 10.30 25.86 -8.45
C VAL A 265 9.12 25.66 -9.36
N LEU A 266 9.21 24.70 -10.28
CA LEU A 266 8.07 24.31 -11.11
C LEU A 266 6.92 23.82 -10.23
N ARG A 267 5.84 24.61 -10.20
CA ARG A 267 4.70 24.34 -9.34
C ARG A 267 3.75 23.34 -9.95
N PRO A 268 3.03 22.59 -9.11
CA PRO A 268 2.06 21.65 -9.62
C PRO A 268 0.95 22.40 -10.38
N THR A 269 0.64 21.90 -11.53
CA THR A 269 -0.59 22.24 -12.26
C THR A 269 -1.52 21.04 -12.18
N VAL A 270 -2.77 21.16 -12.66
CA VAL A 270 -3.69 20.01 -12.74
C VAL A 270 -3.08 18.84 -13.52
N ARG A 271 -2.06 19.10 -14.34
CA ARG A 271 -1.43 18.11 -15.20
C ARG A 271 -0.01 17.68 -14.79
N HIS A 272 0.69 18.47 -13.95
CA HIS A 272 2.09 18.21 -13.61
C HIS A 272 2.27 18.17 -12.09
N PRO A 273 2.75 17.04 -11.53
CA PRO A 273 3.13 16.99 -10.12
C PRO A 273 4.36 17.86 -9.87
N MET A 274 4.47 18.45 -8.67
CA MET A 274 5.66 19.20 -8.26
C MET A 274 6.88 18.29 -8.14
N VAL A 275 6.69 17.12 -7.55
CA VAL A 275 7.72 16.10 -7.36
C VAL A 275 7.43 14.94 -8.27
N GLN A 276 8.35 14.64 -9.12
CA GLN A 276 8.28 13.55 -10.10
C GLN A 276 9.08 12.34 -9.60
N ILE A 277 8.98 11.21 -10.25
CA ILE A 277 9.83 10.07 -9.94
C ILE A 277 10.99 9.94 -10.92
N ALA A 278 12.07 9.30 -10.45
CA ALA A 278 13.21 9.02 -11.31
C ALA A 278 12.77 8.17 -12.52
N SER A 279 13.32 8.49 -13.69
CA SER A 279 13.04 7.72 -14.90
C SER A 279 13.51 6.27 -14.79
N SER A 280 12.68 5.34 -15.23
CA SER A 280 13.02 3.93 -15.38
C SER A 280 12.79 3.48 -16.81
N PRO A 281 13.65 2.59 -17.38
CA PRO A 281 13.46 2.04 -18.72
C PRO A 281 12.12 1.31 -18.89
N VAL A 282 11.65 0.70 -17.82
CA VAL A 282 10.34 0.04 -17.74
C VAL A 282 9.48 0.78 -16.74
N PRO A 283 8.26 1.19 -17.09
CA PRO A 283 7.36 1.85 -16.14
C PRO A 283 7.09 0.95 -14.93
N GLU A 284 7.42 1.44 -13.74
CA GLU A 284 7.25 0.73 -12.49
C GLU A 284 6.01 1.20 -11.73
N SER A 285 5.48 2.39 -12.08
CA SER A 285 4.34 3.00 -11.40
C SER A 285 3.55 3.92 -12.33
N ASP A 286 2.30 4.17 -11.97
CA ASP A 286 1.40 5.08 -12.69
C ASP A 286 1.94 6.52 -12.75
N TYR A 287 2.79 6.92 -11.82
CA TYR A 287 3.47 8.21 -11.80
C TYR A 287 4.29 8.49 -13.07
N GLN A 288 4.82 7.44 -13.72
CA GLN A 288 5.63 7.59 -14.94
C GLN A 288 4.81 7.94 -16.18
N PHE A 289 3.49 7.77 -16.12
CA PHE A 289 2.57 8.21 -17.17
C PHE A 289 2.06 9.65 -16.97
N TRP A 290 2.30 10.22 -15.80
CA TRP A 290 1.96 11.62 -15.55
C TRP A 290 2.93 12.53 -16.30
N PRO A 291 2.44 13.67 -16.86
CA PRO A 291 3.31 14.60 -17.55
C PRO A 291 4.48 15.02 -16.66
N GLY A 292 5.69 14.87 -17.16
CA GLY A 292 6.91 15.15 -16.42
C GLY A 292 8.15 15.09 -17.30
N TYR A 293 9.32 15.29 -16.71
CA TYR A 293 10.60 15.34 -17.42
C TYR A 293 10.95 14.02 -18.15
N SER A 294 10.46 12.90 -17.67
CA SER A 294 10.73 11.56 -18.26
C SER A 294 9.50 10.92 -18.89
N SER A 295 8.35 11.58 -18.86
CA SER A 295 7.09 11.03 -19.37
C SER A 295 7.07 10.98 -20.90
N VAL A 296 6.46 9.93 -21.45
CA VAL A 296 6.18 9.82 -22.88
C VAL A 296 5.15 10.86 -23.34
N ALA A 297 4.25 11.25 -22.45
CA ALA A 297 3.17 12.21 -22.71
C ALA A 297 3.52 13.67 -22.34
N GLY A 298 4.70 13.91 -21.74
CA GLY A 298 5.13 15.23 -21.30
C GLY A 298 5.98 15.97 -22.34
N ASP A 299 5.93 17.29 -22.29
CA ASP A 299 6.87 18.13 -23.05
C ASP A 299 8.22 18.15 -22.34
N ARG A 300 9.12 17.24 -22.74
CA ARG A 300 10.46 17.12 -22.18
C ARG A 300 11.31 18.37 -22.42
N SER A 301 11.03 19.12 -23.48
CA SER A 301 11.76 20.34 -23.84
C SER A 301 11.59 21.44 -22.80
N ALA A 302 10.45 21.45 -22.08
CA ALA A 302 10.20 22.40 -21.00
C ALA A 302 11.16 22.26 -19.80
N TYR A 303 11.83 21.14 -19.70
CA TYR A 303 12.81 20.86 -18.62
C TYR A 303 14.26 20.99 -19.08
N GLU A 304 14.51 21.21 -20.38
CA GLU A 304 15.85 21.29 -20.94
C GLU A 304 16.69 22.38 -20.29
N GLY A 305 17.90 22.01 -19.90
CA GLY A 305 18.83 22.92 -19.21
C GLY A 305 18.51 23.20 -17.74
N LEU A 306 17.31 22.82 -17.25
CA LEU A 306 16.93 23.07 -15.86
C LEU A 306 17.74 22.21 -14.88
N THR A 307 17.70 22.67 -13.61
CA THR A 307 18.30 21.95 -12.49
C THR A 307 17.21 21.13 -11.76
N ALA A 308 17.55 19.91 -11.32
CA ALA A 308 16.67 19.13 -10.47
C ALA A 308 17.30 18.84 -9.08
N LEU A 309 16.47 18.72 -8.07
CA LEU A 309 16.84 18.10 -6.79
C LEU A 309 16.26 16.70 -6.73
N TYR A 310 17.13 15.71 -6.56
CA TYR A 310 16.76 14.31 -6.42
C TYR A 310 16.83 13.88 -4.95
N PHE A 311 15.68 13.50 -4.41
CA PHE A 311 15.50 13.05 -3.04
C PHE A 311 15.47 11.52 -2.99
N THR A 312 16.29 10.93 -2.13
CA THR A 312 16.35 9.48 -1.94
C THR A 312 16.63 9.13 -0.48
N THR A 313 16.46 7.85 -0.13
CA THR A 313 16.84 7.36 1.19
C THR A 313 18.36 7.36 1.34
N ALA A 314 18.86 7.50 2.55
CA ALA A 314 20.30 7.58 2.84
C ALA A 314 21.10 6.32 2.48
N THR A 315 20.43 5.19 2.26
CA THR A 315 21.04 3.93 1.83
C THR A 315 21.60 3.98 0.40
N ALA A 316 21.11 4.93 -0.41
CA ALA A 316 21.63 5.11 -1.78
C ALA A 316 23.02 5.77 -1.74
N THR A 317 24.05 5.07 -2.16
CA THR A 317 25.43 5.58 -2.28
C THR A 317 25.55 6.58 -3.42
N GLU A 318 24.90 6.29 -4.56
CA GLU A 318 24.96 7.06 -5.79
C GLU A 318 23.56 7.31 -6.36
N ALA A 319 23.45 8.31 -7.20
CA ALA A 319 22.24 8.55 -7.99
C ALA A 319 22.07 7.44 -9.05
N PRO A 320 20.81 7.07 -9.42
CA PRO A 320 20.54 6.08 -10.45
C PRO A 320 21.24 6.41 -11.78
N ALA A 321 21.63 5.37 -12.53
CA ALA A 321 22.29 5.53 -13.83
C ALA A 321 21.42 6.32 -14.81
N SER A 322 20.09 6.17 -14.75
CA SER A 322 19.14 6.93 -15.57
C SER A 322 19.24 8.44 -15.34
N LEU A 323 19.42 8.88 -14.10
CA LEU A 323 19.62 10.30 -13.82
C LEU A 323 21.00 10.78 -14.28
N ARG A 324 22.06 9.98 -14.05
CA ARG A 324 23.40 10.32 -14.51
C ARG A 324 23.50 10.44 -16.02
N GLY A 325 22.69 9.69 -16.77
CA GLY A 325 22.63 9.77 -18.23
C GLY A 325 21.75 10.91 -18.77
N SER A 326 20.87 11.47 -17.93
CA SER A 326 19.92 12.53 -18.34
C SER A 326 20.35 13.93 -17.91
N PHE A 327 21.41 14.09 -17.15
CA PHE A 327 21.92 15.38 -16.65
C PHE A 327 23.42 15.51 -16.97
N ARG A 328 23.84 16.74 -17.19
CA ARG A 328 25.29 17.04 -17.42
C ARG A 328 26.14 16.74 -16.20
N GLU A 329 25.63 17.07 -15.01
CA GLU A 329 26.32 16.87 -13.76
C GLU A 329 25.33 16.41 -12.68
N VAL A 330 25.71 15.37 -11.92
CA VAL A 330 24.96 14.87 -10.78
C VAL A 330 25.91 14.72 -9.61
N ARG A 331 25.69 15.51 -8.54
CA ARG A 331 26.54 15.51 -7.35
C ARG A 331 25.70 15.42 -6.08
N PRO A 332 26.21 14.79 -5.01
CA PRO A 332 25.57 14.84 -3.71
C PRO A 332 25.57 16.30 -3.20
N LEU A 333 24.43 16.76 -2.72
CA LEU A 333 24.25 18.10 -2.17
C LEU A 333 24.33 18.07 -0.65
N THR A 334 23.41 17.35 -0.02
CA THR A 334 23.33 17.27 1.43
C THR A 334 22.65 15.98 1.89
N LEU A 335 22.78 15.72 3.18
CA LEU A 335 22.12 14.65 3.88
C LEU A 335 21.47 15.26 5.12
N PHE A 336 20.17 15.02 5.32
CA PHE A 336 19.47 15.55 6.48
C PHE A 336 18.68 14.47 7.21
N ASP A 337 18.57 14.66 8.51
CA ASP A 337 17.82 13.79 9.40
C ASP A 337 16.49 14.46 9.78
N THR A 338 15.41 13.74 9.63
CA THR A 338 14.15 14.12 10.24
C THR A 338 14.17 13.64 11.69
N MET A 339 14.10 14.59 12.63
CA MET A 339 14.10 14.28 14.06
C MET A 339 12.65 14.22 14.59
N GLN A 340 12.39 13.25 15.48
CA GLN A 340 11.16 13.15 16.24
C GLN A 340 11.46 12.63 17.65
N CYS A 341 10.84 13.22 18.67
CA CYS A 341 11.15 12.90 20.08
C CYS A 341 12.65 12.87 20.41
N GLY A 342 13.44 13.75 19.79
CA GLY A 342 14.89 13.82 20.00
C GLY A 342 15.71 12.70 19.34
N LEU A 343 15.09 11.82 18.57
CA LEU A 343 15.72 10.70 17.88
C LEU A 343 15.62 10.84 16.36
N PRO A 344 16.61 10.36 15.58
CA PRO A 344 16.53 10.36 14.13
C PRO A 344 15.47 9.36 13.67
N LEU A 345 14.40 9.89 13.06
CA LEU A 345 13.30 9.11 12.51
C LEU A 345 13.64 8.59 11.10
N ARG A 346 14.15 9.50 10.26
CA ARG A 346 14.43 9.21 8.85
C ARG A 346 15.58 10.06 8.36
N ARG A 347 16.40 9.47 7.52
CA ARG A 347 17.51 10.13 6.86
C ARG A 347 17.29 10.15 5.36
N LEU A 348 17.34 11.33 4.77
CA LEU A 348 17.25 11.52 3.32
C LEU A 348 18.55 12.10 2.79
N LYS A 349 18.89 11.68 1.59
CA LYS A 349 20.02 12.20 0.81
C LYS A 349 19.46 12.97 -0.38
N VAL A 350 20.07 14.11 -0.66
CA VAL A 350 19.69 14.97 -1.76
C VAL A 350 20.86 15.10 -2.72
N PHE A 351 20.58 14.91 -4.00
CA PHE A 351 21.53 15.19 -5.07
C PHE A 351 21.06 16.41 -5.86
N VAL A 352 21.98 17.23 -6.29
CA VAL A 352 21.71 18.26 -7.30
C VAL A 352 22.11 17.70 -8.66
N CYS A 353 21.17 17.83 -9.60
CA CYS A 353 21.29 17.36 -10.99
C CYS A 353 21.20 18.58 -11.89
N GLN A 354 22.29 18.99 -12.52
CA GLN A 354 22.36 20.22 -13.31
C GLN A 354 22.29 19.93 -14.81
N GLY A 355 21.60 20.79 -15.54
CA GLY A 355 21.55 20.78 -16.97
C GLY A 355 20.89 19.53 -17.55
N TYR A 356 19.58 19.39 -17.34
CA TYR A 356 18.79 18.31 -17.89
C TYR A 356 18.93 18.24 -19.42
N GLN A 357 19.20 17.08 -19.95
CA GLN A 357 19.29 16.78 -21.37
C GLN A 357 18.29 15.67 -21.69
N PRO A 358 17.20 15.96 -22.42
CA PRO A 358 16.31 14.91 -22.86
C PRO A 358 17.10 13.90 -23.72
N ALA A 359 17.08 12.60 -23.35
CA ALA A 359 17.62 11.57 -24.22
C ALA A 359 16.87 11.62 -25.57
N LEU A 360 17.64 11.68 -26.65
CA LEU A 360 17.14 11.66 -28.02
C LEU A 360 16.33 10.39 -28.32
#